data_84de5515ab6dff1964f4d48d1b0fae27
#
_entry.id   84de5515ab6dff1964f4d48d1b0fae27
#
_cell.length_a   1.000
_cell.length_b   1.000
_cell.length_c   1.000
_cell.angle_alpha   90.00
_cell.angle_beta   90.00
_cell.angle_gamma   90.00
#
_symmetry.space_group_name_H-M   'P 1'
#
loop_
_entity.id
_entity.type
_entity.pdbx_description
1 polymer ?
#
loop_
_entity_poly.entity_id
_entity_poly.type
_entity_poly.pdbx_seq_one_letter_code
_entity_poly.pdbx_strand_id
1 'polypeptide(L)'
;PGGFAYSYIHVRRLSGVLLVALVLGHIRRTGIVWTLPLSANMVLRNFGLTVFLAQVGIASGPQFAATVAESGFTLLLLGAIIMLALVVVTMIAGRLLVIPADDLFGIVSGVTGNPAILVYATRAVQTERPDIGYAMVFPTLTVAKILFVQIAAAVLGN
;
A
#
# COMPACT_ATOMS: atom_id res chain seq x y z
N PRO A 1 -5.47 -15.65 23.00
CA PRO A 1 -6.67 -14.81 22.80
C PRO A 1 -6.36 -13.31 22.61
N GLY A 2 -5.13 -12.84 22.89
CA GLY A 2 -4.81 -11.40 22.81
C GLY A 2 -4.41 -10.87 21.43
N GLY A 3 -3.97 -11.73 20.50
CA GLY A 3 -3.44 -11.30 19.20
C GLY A 3 -4.51 -10.73 18.26
N PHE A 4 -5.71 -11.26 18.30
CA PHE A 4 -6.82 -10.79 17.44
C PHE A 4 -7.34 -9.40 17.83
N ALA A 5 -7.40 -9.08 19.12
CA ALA A 5 -7.84 -7.76 19.58
C ALA A 5 -6.87 -6.65 19.19
N TYR A 6 -5.56 -6.90 19.23
CA TYR A 6 -4.54 -5.94 18.78
C TYR A 6 -4.60 -5.65 17.28
N SER A 7 -4.81 -6.68 16.46
CA SER A 7 -4.95 -6.52 15.01
C SER A 7 -6.21 -5.73 14.64
N TYR A 8 -7.33 -5.98 15.33
CA TYR A 8 -8.60 -5.25 15.11
C TYR A 8 -8.50 -3.77 15.44
N ILE A 9 -7.80 -3.41 16.51
CA ILE A 9 -7.62 -2.01 16.95
C ILE A 9 -6.73 -1.25 15.97
N HIS A 10 -5.68 -1.87 15.44
CA HIS A 10 -4.79 -1.24 14.46
C HIS A 10 -5.48 -0.99 13.11
N VAL A 11 -6.22 -1.97 12.60
CA VAL A 11 -6.98 -1.83 11.35
C VAL A 11 -8.04 -0.72 11.49
N ARG A 12 -8.72 -0.63 12.62
CA ARG A 12 -9.72 0.40 12.89
C ARG A 12 -9.14 1.82 12.94
N ARG A 13 -7.93 1.98 13.48
CA ARG A 13 -7.23 3.28 13.53
C ARG A 13 -6.75 3.73 12.15
N LEU A 14 -6.18 2.85 11.36
CA LEU A 14 -5.70 3.16 10.00
C LEU A 14 -6.87 3.44 9.05
N SER A 15 -7.97 2.69 9.15
CA SER A 15 -9.17 2.92 8.34
C SER A 15 -9.82 4.27 8.67
N GLY A 16 -9.82 4.69 9.93
CA GLY A 16 -10.35 5.99 10.34
C GLY A 16 -9.60 7.16 9.73
N VAL A 17 -8.27 7.11 9.73
CA VAL A 17 -7.41 8.14 9.12
C VAL A 17 -7.64 8.24 7.62
N LEU A 18 -7.73 7.09 6.93
CA LEU A 18 -8.01 7.04 5.49
C LEU A 18 -9.39 7.61 5.15
N LEU A 19 -10.42 7.27 5.91
CA LEU A 19 -11.77 7.82 5.71
C LEU A 19 -11.80 9.33 5.91
N VAL A 20 -11.18 9.83 6.98
CA VAL A 20 -11.09 11.28 7.23
C VAL A 20 -10.32 11.97 6.10
N ALA A 21 -9.21 11.41 5.63
CA ALA A 21 -8.43 11.96 4.53
C ALA A 21 -9.23 11.99 3.22
N LEU A 22 -10.02 10.94 2.92
CA LEU A 22 -10.90 10.90 1.76
C LEU A 22 -12.02 11.93 1.84
N VAL A 23 -12.66 12.07 3.01
CA VAL A 23 -13.71 13.07 3.23
C VAL A 23 -13.15 14.48 3.08
N LEU A 24 -12.00 14.78 3.69
CA LEU A 24 -11.34 16.08 3.56
C LEU A 24 -10.91 16.34 2.11
N GLY A 25 -10.42 15.34 1.39
CA GLY A 25 -10.07 15.44 -0.02
C GLY A 25 -11.29 15.69 -0.92
N HIS A 26 -12.43 15.10 -0.58
CA HIS A 26 -13.69 15.33 -1.28
C HIS A 26 -14.24 16.76 -1.05
N ILE A 27 -14.22 17.22 0.20
CA ILE A 27 -14.64 18.59 0.57
C ILE A 27 -13.80 19.64 -0.15
N ARG A 28 -12.51 19.40 -0.34
CA ARG A 28 -11.63 20.29 -1.12
C ARG A 28 -12.10 20.46 -2.56
N ARG A 29 -12.68 19.44 -3.17
CA ARG A 29 -13.18 19.47 -4.55
C ARG A 29 -14.43 20.34 -4.71
N THR A 30 -15.16 20.61 -3.63
CA THR A 30 -16.37 21.44 -3.59
C THR A 30 -16.11 22.92 -3.34
N GLY A 31 -14.85 23.39 -3.34
CA GLY A 31 -14.52 24.81 -3.29
C GLY A 31 -14.53 25.46 -1.92
N ILE A 32 -14.69 24.71 -0.85
CA ILE A 32 -14.63 25.23 0.53
C ILE A 32 -13.24 24.97 1.11
N VAL A 33 -12.45 26.03 1.12
CA VAL A 33 -11.29 26.32 2.00
C VAL A 33 -10.28 25.21 2.24
N TRP A 34 -9.16 25.28 1.64
CA TRP A 34 -7.78 24.83 1.96
C TRP A 34 -7.02 24.54 0.67
N THR A 35 -6.67 25.58 -0.02
CA THR A 35 -5.72 25.48 -1.14
C THR A 35 -4.30 25.58 -0.61
N LEU A 36 -3.72 24.47 -0.21
CA LEU A 36 -2.27 24.39 -0.07
C LEU A 36 -1.64 24.56 -1.46
N PRO A 37 -0.61 25.41 -1.60
CA PRO A 37 0.18 25.48 -2.82
C PRO A 37 0.65 24.08 -3.22
N LEU A 38 0.71 23.79 -4.53
CA LEU A 38 1.08 22.47 -5.03
C LEU A 38 2.44 22.00 -4.48
N SER A 39 3.39 22.91 -4.35
CA SER A 39 4.70 22.65 -3.76
C SER A 39 4.64 22.24 -2.28
N ALA A 40 3.83 22.90 -1.49
CA ALA A 40 3.63 22.56 -0.07
C ALA A 40 2.93 21.20 0.08
N ASN A 41 1.98 20.89 -0.80
CA ASN A 41 1.30 19.60 -0.82
C ASN A 41 2.28 18.45 -1.13
N MET A 42 3.17 18.63 -2.11
CA MET A 42 4.21 17.66 -2.43
C MET A 42 5.19 17.41 -1.28
N VAL A 43 5.64 18.47 -0.61
CA VAL A 43 6.55 18.35 0.54
C VAL A 43 5.86 17.61 1.68
N LEU A 44 4.63 17.98 2.01
CA LEU A 44 3.87 17.36 3.09
C LEU A 44 3.56 15.88 2.81
N ARG A 45 3.24 15.53 1.58
CA ARG A 45 3.03 14.17 1.12
C ARG A 45 4.30 13.32 1.24
N ASN A 46 5.44 13.81 0.74
CA ASN A 46 6.71 13.10 0.84
C ASN A 46 7.16 12.93 2.29
N PHE A 47 6.99 13.94 3.12
CA PHE A 47 7.26 13.86 4.56
C PHE A 47 6.35 12.82 5.23
N GLY A 48 5.05 12.87 4.99
CA GLY A 48 4.09 11.91 5.53
C GLY A 48 4.40 10.47 5.13
N LEU A 49 4.75 10.24 3.85
CA LEU A 49 5.18 8.92 3.37
C LEU A 49 6.46 8.43 4.06
N THR A 50 7.44 9.31 4.24
CA THR A 50 8.71 8.96 4.90
C THR A 50 8.49 8.57 6.35
N VAL A 51 7.71 9.36 7.10
CA VAL A 51 7.36 9.07 8.51
C VAL A 51 6.55 7.78 8.61
N PHE A 52 5.58 7.58 7.72
CA PHE A 52 4.79 6.35 7.67
C PHE A 52 5.66 5.11 7.43
N LEU A 53 6.57 5.16 6.44
CA LEU A 53 7.49 4.06 6.17
C LEU A 53 8.43 3.77 7.33
N ALA A 54 8.95 4.80 7.98
CA ALA A 54 9.79 4.67 9.17
C ALA A 54 9.03 4.00 10.33
N GLN A 55 7.80 4.44 10.58
CA GLN A 55 6.95 3.86 11.62
C GLN A 55 6.63 2.38 11.33
N VAL A 56 6.27 2.05 10.09
CA VAL A 56 6.01 0.66 9.68
C VAL A 56 7.26 -0.20 9.86
N GLY A 57 8.43 0.29 9.46
CA GLY A 57 9.69 -0.43 9.62
C GLY A 57 10.04 -0.71 11.09
N ILE A 58 9.90 0.30 11.95
CA ILE A 58 10.17 0.15 13.39
C ILE A 58 9.17 -0.81 14.04
N ALA A 59 7.88 -0.69 13.72
CA ALA A 59 6.83 -1.53 14.30
C ALA A 59 6.92 -3.00 13.85
N SER A 60 7.29 -3.24 12.59
CA SER A 60 7.32 -4.60 12.01
C SER A 60 8.68 -5.29 12.18
N GLY A 61 9.75 -4.54 12.38
CA GLY A 61 11.12 -5.05 12.41
C GLY A 61 11.37 -6.18 13.42
N PRO A 62 11.02 -6.02 14.70
CA PRO A 62 11.23 -7.06 15.71
C PRO A 62 10.48 -8.35 15.41
N GLN A 63 9.22 -8.23 14.96
CA GLN A 63 8.39 -9.38 14.62
C GLN A 63 8.90 -10.09 13.35
N PHE A 64 9.37 -9.33 12.37
CA PHE A 64 10.01 -9.88 11.18
C PHE A 64 11.28 -10.67 11.53
N ALA A 65 12.14 -10.11 12.38
CA ALA A 65 13.37 -10.78 12.83
C ALA A 65 13.07 -12.08 13.58
N ALA A 66 12.07 -12.07 14.47
CA ALA A 66 11.64 -13.27 15.20
C ALA A 66 11.09 -14.35 14.23
N THR A 67 10.25 -13.96 13.28
CA THR A 67 9.67 -14.89 12.28
C THR A 67 10.75 -15.50 11.39
N VAL A 68 11.74 -14.71 10.98
CA VAL A 68 12.88 -15.22 10.20
C VAL A 68 13.74 -16.18 11.00
N ALA A 69 13.94 -15.92 12.30
CA ALA A 69 14.69 -16.81 13.17
C ALA A 69 13.98 -18.16 13.40
N GLU A 70 12.65 -18.17 13.49
CA GLU A 70 11.85 -19.38 13.68
C GLU A 70 11.63 -20.17 12.38
N SER A 71 11.22 -19.48 11.31
CA SER A 71 10.81 -20.11 10.04
C SER A 71 11.95 -20.28 9.05
N GLY A 72 13.13 -19.74 9.36
CA GLY A 72 14.31 -19.78 8.52
C GLY A 72 14.15 -19.06 7.20
N PHE A 73 15.02 -19.40 6.26
CA PHE A 73 15.07 -18.77 4.92
C PHE A 73 13.86 -19.12 4.03
N THR A 74 13.15 -20.20 4.34
CA THR A 74 12.04 -20.73 3.54
C THR A 74 10.89 -19.72 3.40
N LEU A 75 10.53 -19.04 4.49
CA LEU A 75 9.46 -18.04 4.47
C LEU A 75 9.82 -16.81 3.63
N LEU A 76 11.07 -16.38 3.72
CA LEU A 76 11.59 -15.27 2.90
C LEU A 76 11.58 -15.62 1.41
N LEU A 77 12.03 -16.83 1.07
CA LEU A 77 12.06 -17.31 -0.30
C LEU A 77 10.63 -17.40 -0.87
N LEU A 78 9.71 -17.98 -0.11
CA LEU A 78 8.31 -18.08 -0.52
C LEU A 78 7.68 -16.69 -0.72
N GLY A 79 7.90 -15.76 0.21
CA GLY A 79 7.45 -14.38 0.08
C GLY A 79 8.03 -13.69 -1.16
N ALA A 80 9.32 -13.87 -1.44
CA ALA A 80 9.98 -13.32 -2.62
C ALA A 80 9.39 -13.88 -3.93
N ILE A 81 9.13 -15.19 -3.98
CA ILE A 81 8.52 -15.83 -5.16
C ILE A 81 7.10 -15.29 -5.38
N ILE A 82 6.29 -15.18 -4.34
CA ILE A 82 4.93 -14.63 -4.43
C ILE A 82 4.97 -13.19 -4.93
N MET A 83 5.84 -12.35 -4.38
CA MET A 83 5.98 -10.96 -4.79
C MET A 83 6.43 -10.84 -6.25
N LEU A 84 7.42 -11.64 -6.65
CA LEU A 84 7.90 -11.68 -8.03
C LEU A 84 6.79 -12.11 -8.99
N ALA A 85 6.07 -13.17 -8.68
CA ALA A 85 4.95 -13.65 -9.48
C ALA A 85 3.86 -12.57 -9.63
N LEU A 86 3.54 -11.88 -8.55
CA LEU A 86 2.54 -10.81 -8.54
C LEU A 86 2.96 -9.62 -9.40
N VAL A 87 4.22 -9.21 -9.35
CA VAL A 87 4.77 -8.16 -10.21
C VAL A 87 4.74 -8.59 -11.67
N VAL A 88 5.22 -9.80 -11.99
CA VAL A 88 5.26 -10.32 -13.37
C VAL A 88 3.85 -10.43 -13.96
N VAL A 89 2.91 -11.00 -13.23
CA VAL A 89 1.50 -11.11 -13.68
C VAL A 89 0.89 -9.72 -13.92
N THR A 90 1.12 -8.77 -13.01
CA THR A 90 0.62 -7.41 -13.17
C THR A 90 1.22 -6.71 -14.39
N MET A 91 2.54 -6.88 -14.61
CA MET A 91 3.22 -6.30 -15.77
C MET A 91 2.74 -6.92 -17.10
N ILE A 92 2.54 -8.23 -17.14
CA ILE A 92 2.00 -8.92 -18.34
C ILE A 92 0.57 -8.44 -18.60
N ALA A 93 -0.29 -8.46 -17.58
CA ALA A 93 -1.67 -8.01 -17.70
C ALA A 93 -1.78 -6.56 -18.17
N GLY A 94 -0.96 -5.68 -17.59
CA GLY A 94 -0.91 -4.27 -17.99
C GLY A 94 -0.46 -4.07 -19.44
N ARG A 95 0.51 -4.87 -19.89
CA ARG A 95 0.93 -4.84 -21.31
C ARG A 95 -0.14 -5.35 -22.26
N LEU A 96 -0.83 -6.42 -21.89
CA LEU A 96 -1.94 -6.96 -22.71
C LEU A 96 -3.11 -5.98 -22.79
N LEU A 97 -3.36 -5.21 -21.73
CA LEU A 97 -4.39 -4.17 -21.69
C LEU A 97 -3.93 -2.82 -22.28
N VAL A 98 -2.72 -2.77 -22.84
CA VAL A 98 -2.13 -1.57 -23.46
C VAL A 98 -2.08 -0.37 -22.49
N ILE A 99 -1.85 -0.63 -21.20
CA ILE A 99 -1.72 0.41 -20.17
C ILE A 99 -0.37 1.11 -20.35
N PRO A 100 -0.31 2.47 -20.33
CA PRO A 100 0.94 3.21 -20.37
C PRO A 100 1.90 2.78 -19.26
N ALA A 101 3.20 2.72 -19.55
CA ALA A 101 4.20 2.24 -18.61
C ALA A 101 4.22 3.04 -17.29
N ASP A 102 4.02 4.35 -17.38
CA ASP A 102 4.02 5.24 -16.22
C ASP A 102 2.88 4.88 -15.24
N ASP A 103 1.67 4.65 -15.76
CA ASP A 103 0.52 4.23 -14.97
C ASP A 103 0.74 2.83 -14.38
N LEU A 104 1.36 1.94 -15.19
CA LEU A 104 1.62 0.56 -14.82
C LEU A 104 2.57 0.44 -13.62
N PHE A 105 3.58 1.29 -13.50
CA PHE A 105 4.44 1.34 -12.31
C PHE A 105 3.66 1.70 -11.05
N GLY A 106 2.71 2.62 -11.15
CA GLY A 106 1.80 2.96 -10.06
C GLY A 106 0.87 1.80 -9.69
N ILE A 107 0.32 1.12 -10.69
CA ILE A 107 -0.52 -0.07 -10.51
C ILE A 107 0.26 -1.18 -9.80
N VAL A 108 1.49 -1.48 -10.22
CA VAL A 108 2.36 -2.47 -9.56
C VAL A 108 2.59 -2.12 -8.10
N SER A 109 2.89 -0.85 -7.81
CA SER A 109 3.02 -0.36 -6.42
C SER A 109 1.72 -0.57 -5.62
N GLY A 110 0.57 -0.27 -6.21
CA GLY A 110 -0.75 -0.47 -5.59
C GLY A 110 -1.08 -1.94 -5.33
N VAL A 111 -0.81 -2.81 -6.31
CA VAL A 111 -1.03 -4.26 -6.21
C VAL A 111 -0.13 -4.88 -5.15
N THR A 112 1.13 -4.52 -5.10
CA THR A 112 2.07 -5.00 -4.07
C THR A 112 1.77 -4.41 -2.70
N GLY A 113 1.11 -3.24 -2.65
CA GLY A 113 0.86 -2.48 -1.43
C GLY A 113 2.12 -1.82 -0.87
N ASN A 114 3.11 -1.57 -1.72
CA ASN A 114 4.38 -1.00 -1.31
C ASN A 114 4.53 0.46 -1.81
N PRO A 115 4.29 1.46 -0.94
CA PRO A 115 4.41 2.87 -1.32
C PRO A 115 5.86 3.31 -1.63
N ALA A 116 6.87 2.55 -1.22
CA ALA A 116 8.26 2.85 -1.57
C ALA A 116 8.51 2.68 -3.08
N ILE A 117 7.87 1.69 -3.72
CA ILE A 117 7.90 1.51 -5.18
C ILE A 117 7.30 2.73 -5.87
N LEU A 118 6.19 3.28 -5.34
CA LEU A 118 5.56 4.47 -5.87
C LEU A 118 6.49 5.68 -5.84
N VAL A 119 7.14 5.93 -4.71
CA VAL A 119 8.10 7.04 -4.57
C VAL A 119 9.23 6.92 -5.58
N TYR A 120 9.76 5.71 -5.75
CA TYR A 120 10.80 5.45 -6.74
C TYR A 120 10.28 5.68 -8.17
N ALA A 121 9.13 5.12 -8.51
CA ALA A 121 8.53 5.23 -9.83
C ALA A 121 8.26 6.69 -10.22
N THR A 122 7.64 7.47 -9.35
CA THR A 122 7.34 8.89 -9.58
C THR A 122 8.61 9.71 -9.83
N ARG A 123 9.70 9.40 -9.11
CA ARG A 123 11.01 10.04 -9.33
C ARG A 123 11.66 9.61 -10.64
N ALA A 124 11.53 8.35 -11.02
CA ALA A 124 12.16 7.81 -12.23
C ALA A 124 11.50 8.33 -13.52
N VAL A 125 10.18 8.41 -13.55
CA VAL A 125 9.44 8.87 -14.74
C VAL A 125 9.17 10.38 -14.74
N GLN A 126 9.40 11.07 -13.63
CA GLN A 126 9.20 12.53 -13.46
C GLN A 126 7.79 13.02 -13.84
N THR A 127 6.79 12.15 -13.68
CA THR A 127 5.37 12.45 -13.94
C THR A 127 4.52 12.04 -12.73
N GLU A 128 3.31 12.58 -12.61
CA GLU A 128 2.35 12.18 -11.56
C GLU A 128 1.50 10.95 -11.96
N ARG A 129 1.74 10.38 -13.13
CA ARG A 129 0.97 9.22 -13.61
C ARG A 129 1.05 7.99 -12.72
N PRO A 130 2.22 7.62 -12.16
CA PRO A 130 2.29 6.51 -11.20
C PRO A 130 1.39 6.71 -9.98
N ASP A 131 1.22 7.97 -9.53
CA ASP A 131 0.35 8.28 -8.40
C ASP A 131 -1.12 8.01 -8.71
N ILE A 132 -1.55 8.30 -9.95
CA ILE A 132 -2.90 8.03 -10.43
C ILE A 132 -3.13 6.52 -10.48
N GLY A 133 -2.23 5.77 -11.11
CA GLY A 133 -2.31 4.31 -11.18
C GLY A 133 -2.37 3.64 -9.80
N TYR A 134 -1.55 4.13 -8.86
CA TYR A 134 -1.56 3.68 -7.47
C TYR A 134 -2.90 3.96 -6.78
N ALA A 135 -3.39 5.20 -6.87
CA ALA A 135 -4.62 5.63 -6.22
C ALA A 135 -5.86 4.89 -6.72
N MET A 136 -5.87 4.46 -7.98
CA MET A 136 -6.96 3.67 -8.55
C MET A 136 -7.04 2.26 -7.98
N VAL A 137 -5.89 1.64 -7.69
CA VAL A 137 -5.80 0.21 -7.41
C VAL A 137 -5.61 -0.09 -5.92
N PHE A 138 -4.81 0.70 -5.22
CA PHE A 138 -4.41 0.43 -3.84
C PHE A 138 -5.58 0.32 -2.85
N PRO A 139 -6.58 1.24 -2.82
CA PRO A 139 -7.66 1.15 -1.84
C PRO A 139 -8.51 -0.11 -2.04
N THR A 140 -8.88 -0.39 -3.28
CA THR A 140 -9.73 -1.54 -3.64
C THR A 140 -9.04 -2.87 -3.32
N LEU A 141 -7.77 -3.02 -3.70
CA LEU A 141 -7.02 -4.23 -3.43
C LEU A 141 -6.67 -4.40 -1.95
N THR A 142 -6.49 -3.30 -1.22
CA THR A 142 -6.27 -3.38 0.23
C THR A 142 -7.51 -3.95 0.93
N VAL A 143 -8.69 -3.47 0.58
CA VAL A 143 -9.96 -4.02 1.10
C VAL A 143 -10.12 -5.48 0.69
N ALA A 144 -9.88 -5.82 -0.57
CA ALA A 144 -9.97 -7.19 -1.06
C ALA A 144 -9.02 -8.15 -0.32
N LYS A 145 -7.76 -7.73 -0.09
CA LYS A 145 -6.77 -8.52 0.67
C LYS A 145 -7.22 -8.75 2.11
N ILE A 146 -7.74 -7.73 2.78
CA ILE A 146 -8.25 -7.84 4.15
C ILE A 146 -9.39 -8.85 4.22
N LEU A 147 -10.37 -8.73 3.31
CA LEU A 147 -11.48 -9.66 3.25
C LEU A 147 -11.02 -11.09 2.94
N PHE A 148 -10.10 -11.25 2.00
CA PHE A 148 -9.56 -12.56 1.66
C PHE A 148 -8.87 -13.23 2.85
N VAL A 149 -8.03 -12.50 3.57
CA VAL A 149 -7.35 -13.01 4.77
C VAL A 149 -8.35 -13.40 5.87
N GLN A 150 -9.40 -12.60 6.08
CA GLN A 150 -10.44 -12.91 7.07
C GLN A 150 -11.23 -14.15 6.69
N ILE A 151 -11.61 -14.30 5.42
CA ILE A 151 -12.31 -15.48 4.92
C ILE A 151 -11.42 -16.71 5.02
N ALA A 152 -10.17 -16.61 4.59
CA ALA A 152 -9.21 -17.70 4.68
C ALA A 152 -8.98 -18.14 6.14
N ALA A 153 -8.84 -17.19 7.07
CA ALA A 153 -8.70 -17.49 8.50
C ALA A 153 -9.96 -18.16 9.07
N ALA A 154 -11.15 -17.75 8.64
CA ALA A 154 -12.41 -18.38 9.08
C ALA A 154 -12.60 -19.79 8.53
N VAL A 155 -12.12 -20.06 7.32
CA VAL A 155 -12.25 -21.39 6.66
C VAL A 155 -11.18 -22.36 7.12
N LEU A 156 -9.93 -21.88 7.30
CA LEU A 156 -8.77 -22.73 7.67
C LEU A 156 -8.55 -22.83 9.19
N GLY A 157 -9.17 -21.94 9.97
CA GLY A 157 -9.02 -21.88 11.42
C GLY A 157 -10.06 -22.70 12.21
N ASN A 158 -10.87 -23.53 11.54
CA ASN A 158 -11.81 -24.46 12.14
C ASN A 158 -11.24 -25.86 12.25
#